data_98de22bca57a27721f552fac74ba0056
#
_entry.id   98de22bca57a27721f552fac74ba0056
#
_cell.length_a   1.000
_cell.length_b   1.000
_cell.length_c   1.000
_cell.angle_alpha   90.00
_cell.angle_beta   90.00
_cell.angle_gamma   90.00
#
_symmetry.space_group_name_H-M   'P 1'
#
loop_
_entity.id
_entity.type
_entity.pdbx_description
1 polymer ?
#
loop_
_entity_poly.entity_id
_entity_poly.type
_entity_poly.pdbx_seq_one_letter_code
_entity_poly.pdbx_strand_id
1 'polypeptide(L)'
;MNASASLAEQLQSRVAAGSVVRANEPLARRTTLRVGGPADLYVEPVSEADLAATLAFVREHSLPLFILGRGSNLLVRDGGVRGVVLCLNQPHFTRIEIKEARLHCGAGAKLKDVANVARRSGLAGLEFLEGIPGSVGGALRMNAGAYGGAMFERVESLRFMDFAGQAQDVPVASVAAHYRSCPFFKTHIALGAVLRGVPADPAVIQQRMNECSEKRWSAQPKAPSAGCAFKNPAAIPA
;
A
#
# COMPACT_ATOMS: atom_id res chain seq x y z
N MET A 1 -10.13 -22.60 -24.21
CA MET A 1 -9.26 -21.81 -23.31
C MET A 1 -10.11 -20.84 -22.51
N ASN A 2 -9.86 -20.69 -21.23
CA ASN A 2 -10.60 -19.72 -20.40
C ASN A 2 -10.17 -18.30 -20.80
N ALA A 3 -11.11 -17.37 -20.98
CA ALA A 3 -10.82 -15.99 -21.41
C ALA A 3 -9.74 -15.30 -20.56
N SER A 4 -9.73 -15.53 -19.26
CA SER A 4 -8.70 -14.99 -18.34
C SER A 4 -7.30 -15.54 -18.63
N ALA A 5 -7.17 -16.80 -19.04
CA ALA A 5 -5.87 -17.40 -19.39
C ALA A 5 -5.28 -16.75 -20.64
N SER A 6 -6.09 -16.55 -21.69
CA SER A 6 -5.67 -15.86 -22.92
C SER A 6 -5.25 -14.40 -22.64
N LEU A 7 -5.99 -13.67 -21.80
CA LEU A 7 -5.63 -12.29 -21.41
C LEU A 7 -4.33 -12.28 -20.58
N ALA A 8 -4.09 -13.28 -19.71
CA ALA A 8 -2.87 -13.39 -18.95
C ALA A 8 -1.63 -13.60 -19.85
N GLU A 9 -1.73 -14.46 -20.87
CA GLU A 9 -0.67 -14.68 -21.85
C GLU A 9 -0.37 -13.41 -22.66
N GLN A 10 -1.40 -12.73 -23.13
CA GLN A 10 -1.27 -11.47 -23.85
C GLN A 10 -0.60 -10.39 -23.00
N LEU A 11 -1.01 -10.24 -21.74
CA LEU A 11 -0.38 -9.26 -20.85
C LEU A 11 1.06 -9.64 -20.52
N GLN A 12 1.34 -10.95 -20.27
CA GLN A 12 2.69 -11.42 -19.98
C GLN A 12 3.67 -11.12 -21.12
N SER A 13 3.22 -11.12 -22.37
CA SER A 13 4.06 -10.76 -23.54
C SER A 13 4.40 -9.26 -23.62
N ARG A 14 3.69 -8.40 -22.88
CA ARG A 14 3.88 -6.93 -22.88
C ARG A 14 4.72 -6.41 -21.72
N VAL A 15 4.99 -7.25 -20.72
CA VAL A 15 5.75 -6.90 -19.51
C VAL A 15 7.00 -7.75 -19.41
N ALA A 16 7.98 -7.30 -18.62
CA ALA A 16 9.20 -8.06 -18.40
C ALA A 16 8.92 -9.45 -17.79
N ALA A 17 9.75 -10.43 -18.11
CA ALA A 17 9.60 -11.82 -17.63
C ALA A 17 9.58 -11.97 -16.10
N GLY A 18 10.18 -11.01 -15.38
CA GLY A 18 10.13 -10.97 -13.92
C GLY A 18 8.79 -10.46 -13.34
N SER A 19 7.94 -9.84 -14.15
CA SER A 19 6.60 -9.43 -13.74
C SER A 19 5.69 -10.66 -13.58
N VAL A 20 4.92 -10.68 -12.49
CA VAL A 20 3.97 -11.75 -12.22
C VAL A 20 2.65 -11.42 -12.91
N VAL A 21 2.17 -12.31 -13.77
CA VAL A 21 0.81 -12.26 -14.33
C VAL A 21 0.16 -13.63 -14.11
N ARG A 22 -0.96 -13.66 -13.39
CA ARG A 22 -1.68 -14.90 -13.07
C ARG A 22 -3.15 -14.76 -13.38
N ALA A 23 -3.71 -15.75 -14.06
CA ALA A 23 -5.15 -15.90 -14.20
C ALA A 23 -5.74 -16.60 -12.98
N ASN A 24 -6.93 -16.21 -12.58
CA ASN A 24 -7.72 -16.84 -11.52
C ASN A 24 -6.97 -16.97 -10.17
N GLU A 25 -6.18 -15.93 -9.79
CA GLU A 25 -5.41 -15.94 -8.54
C GLU A 25 -6.33 -15.90 -7.31
N PRO A 26 -6.27 -16.87 -6.38
CA PRO A 26 -7.08 -16.87 -5.18
C PRO A 26 -6.69 -15.74 -4.23
N LEU A 27 -7.58 -14.74 -4.06
CA LEU A 27 -7.31 -13.58 -3.22
C LEU A 27 -7.33 -13.88 -1.71
N ALA A 28 -7.86 -15.01 -1.29
CA ALA A 28 -7.70 -15.50 0.09
C ALA A 28 -6.22 -15.60 0.52
N ARG A 29 -5.30 -15.85 -0.41
CA ARG A 29 -3.85 -15.87 -0.16
C ARG A 29 -3.24 -14.46 -0.08
N ARG A 30 -3.99 -13.43 -0.48
CA ARG A 30 -3.55 -12.03 -0.62
C ARG A 30 -4.21 -11.10 0.41
N THR A 31 -5.12 -11.61 1.24
CA THR A 31 -5.80 -10.86 2.30
C THR A 31 -5.37 -11.35 3.69
N THR A 32 -5.31 -10.44 4.65
CA THR A 32 -5.01 -10.80 6.04
C THR A 32 -6.12 -11.66 6.64
N LEU A 33 -7.38 -11.42 6.26
CA LEU A 33 -8.53 -12.21 6.72
C LEU A 33 -8.54 -13.65 6.15
N ARG A 34 -7.72 -13.91 5.12
CA ARG A 34 -7.58 -15.22 4.45
C ARG A 34 -8.86 -15.77 3.83
N VAL A 35 -9.75 -14.85 3.41
CA VAL A 35 -10.95 -15.16 2.64
C VAL A 35 -10.97 -14.36 1.34
N GLY A 36 -11.70 -14.82 0.34
CA GLY A 36 -11.89 -14.16 -0.94
C GLY A 36 -11.72 -15.08 -2.12
N GLY A 37 -12.63 -14.94 -3.10
CA GLY A 37 -12.57 -15.63 -4.38
C GLY A 37 -11.44 -15.12 -5.29
N PRO A 38 -11.35 -15.62 -6.53
CA PRO A 38 -10.25 -15.32 -7.44
C PRO A 38 -10.32 -13.91 -8.03
N ALA A 39 -9.14 -13.35 -8.36
CA ALA A 39 -9.02 -12.28 -9.34
C ALA A 39 -9.00 -12.87 -10.74
N ASP A 40 -9.68 -12.27 -11.72
CA ASP A 40 -9.59 -12.74 -13.13
C ASP A 40 -8.14 -12.68 -13.61
N LEU A 41 -7.47 -11.53 -13.36
CA LEU A 41 -6.03 -11.35 -13.56
C LEU A 41 -5.41 -10.75 -12.30
N TYR A 42 -4.26 -11.27 -11.89
CA TYR A 42 -3.44 -10.74 -10.81
C TYR A 42 -2.07 -10.36 -11.36
N VAL A 43 -1.62 -9.13 -11.09
CA VAL A 43 -0.40 -8.57 -11.69
C VAL A 43 0.50 -7.96 -10.63
N GLU A 44 1.79 -8.34 -10.63
CA GLU A 44 2.86 -7.67 -9.88
C GLU A 44 3.93 -7.19 -10.89
N PRO A 45 3.90 -5.91 -11.32
CA PRO A 45 4.91 -5.37 -12.23
C PRO A 45 6.27 -5.23 -11.54
N VAL A 46 7.37 -5.46 -12.24
CA VAL A 46 8.73 -5.28 -11.68
C VAL A 46 9.24 -3.85 -11.80
N SER A 47 8.63 -3.02 -12.65
CA SER A 47 9.05 -1.64 -12.92
C SER A 47 7.86 -0.70 -13.17
N GLU A 48 8.12 0.61 -13.17
CA GLU A 48 7.12 1.60 -13.58
C GLU A 48 6.75 1.45 -15.06
N ALA A 49 7.67 1.01 -15.91
CA ALA A 49 7.39 0.73 -17.33
C ALA A 49 6.40 -0.44 -17.48
N ASP A 50 6.58 -1.52 -16.72
CA ASP A 50 5.64 -2.65 -16.73
C ASP A 50 4.28 -2.28 -16.13
N LEU A 51 4.27 -1.40 -15.13
CA LEU A 51 3.03 -0.84 -14.60
C LEU A 51 2.29 -0.04 -15.68
N ALA A 52 2.99 0.84 -16.40
CA ALA A 52 2.41 1.62 -17.50
C ALA A 52 1.88 0.71 -18.62
N ALA A 53 2.64 -0.34 -19.00
CA ALA A 53 2.19 -1.34 -19.97
C ALA A 53 0.93 -2.09 -19.50
N THR A 54 0.87 -2.44 -18.19
CA THR A 54 -0.33 -3.04 -17.58
C THR A 54 -1.53 -2.10 -17.66
N LEU A 55 -1.35 -0.81 -17.36
CA LEU A 55 -2.44 0.18 -17.45
C LEU A 55 -2.91 0.40 -18.91
N ALA A 56 -2.00 0.41 -19.87
CA ALA A 56 -2.34 0.46 -21.30
C ALA A 56 -3.18 -0.75 -21.69
N PHE A 57 -2.79 -1.95 -21.28
CA PHE A 57 -3.54 -3.18 -21.52
C PHE A 57 -4.94 -3.16 -20.88
N VAL A 58 -5.05 -2.71 -19.63
CA VAL A 58 -6.33 -2.55 -18.91
C VAL A 58 -7.26 -1.63 -19.69
N ARG A 59 -6.75 -0.52 -20.18
CA ARG A 59 -7.52 0.48 -20.96
C ARG A 59 -7.95 -0.07 -22.34
N GLU A 60 -7.03 -0.72 -23.05
CA GLU A 60 -7.28 -1.33 -24.38
C GLU A 60 -8.41 -2.37 -24.32
N HIS A 61 -8.40 -3.20 -23.28
CA HIS A 61 -9.40 -4.25 -23.08
C HIS A 61 -10.61 -3.82 -22.23
N SER A 62 -10.71 -2.54 -21.85
CA SER A 62 -11.77 -1.99 -21.00
C SER A 62 -11.98 -2.81 -19.71
N LEU A 63 -10.91 -3.30 -19.10
CA LEU A 63 -10.97 -4.14 -17.90
C LEU A 63 -11.12 -3.27 -16.65
N PRO A 64 -11.94 -3.69 -15.67
CA PRO A 64 -11.88 -3.10 -14.34
C PRO A 64 -10.49 -3.26 -13.71
N LEU A 65 -10.04 -2.21 -12.97
CA LEU A 65 -8.77 -2.22 -12.27
C LEU A 65 -8.97 -2.06 -10.77
N PHE A 66 -8.36 -2.94 -9.98
CA PHE A 66 -8.34 -2.87 -8.53
C PHE A 66 -6.90 -2.86 -8.01
N ILE A 67 -6.54 -1.85 -7.22
CA ILE A 67 -5.21 -1.74 -6.62
C ILE A 67 -5.23 -2.42 -5.25
N LEU A 68 -4.43 -3.47 -5.11
CA LEU A 68 -4.30 -4.24 -3.89
C LEU A 68 -2.98 -3.91 -3.18
N GLY A 69 -3.07 -3.43 -1.94
CA GLY A 69 -1.92 -3.39 -1.04
C GLY A 69 -1.67 -4.76 -0.39
N ARG A 70 -1.50 -4.78 0.92
CA ARG A 70 -1.31 -6.03 1.69
C ARG A 70 -2.61 -6.74 2.09
N GLY A 71 -3.75 -6.29 1.60
CA GLY A 71 -5.05 -6.90 1.90
C GLY A 71 -5.45 -6.86 3.39
N SER A 72 -4.89 -5.94 4.18
CA SER A 72 -5.12 -5.86 5.62
C SER A 72 -6.38 -5.08 6.02
N ASN A 73 -7.03 -4.42 5.08
CA ASN A 73 -8.26 -3.64 5.29
C ASN A 73 -9.29 -3.96 4.22
N LEU A 74 -9.37 -5.24 3.84
CA LEU A 74 -10.24 -5.70 2.76
C LEU A 74 -10.96 -6.99 3.15
N LEU A 75 -12.23 -7.06 2.77
CA LEU A 75 -13.02 -8.27 2.69
C LEU A 75 -13.38 -8.51 1.21
N VAL A 76 -12.84 -9.57 0.65
CA VAL A 76 -13.13 -10.01 -0.72
C VAL A 76 -14.19 -11.10 -0.66
N ARG A 77 -15.26 -10.95 -1.46
CA ARG A 77 -16.34 -11.94 -1.55
C ARG A 77 -15.90 -13.19 -2.30
N ASP A 78 -16.63 -14.29 -2.17
CA ASP A 78 -16.35 -15.57 -2.83
C ASP A 78 -16.37 -15.47 -4.36
N GLY A 79 -17.18 -14.56 -4.93
CA GLY A 79 -17.17 -14.26 -6.36
C GLY A 79 -15.86 -13.61 -6.87
N GLY A 80 -14.97 -13.20 -5.97
CA GLY A 80 -13.68 -12.59 -6.30
C GLY A 80 -13.77 -11.20 -6.87
N VAL A 81 -12.78 -10.82 -7.67
CA VAL A 81 -12.65 -9.51 -8.30
C VAL A 81 -12.57 -9.66 -9.81
N ARG A 82 -13.49 -9.01 -10.53
CA ARG A 82 -13.48 -8.98 -12.01
C ARG A 82 -12.43 -8.00 -12.50
N GLY A 83 -11.77 -8.34 -13.61
CA GLY A 83 -10.71 -7.55 -14.22
C GLY A 83 -9.33 -7.78 -13.61
N VAL A 84 -8.54 -6.73 -13.50
CA VAL A 84 -7.13 -6.77 -13.07
C VAL A 84 -6.99 -6.34 -11.62
N VAL A 85 -6.40 -7.20 -10.79
CA VAL A 85 -5.89 -6.86 -9.46
C VAL A 85 -4.40 -6.59 -9.56
N LEU A 86 -4.01 -5.34 -9.35
CA LEU A 86 -2.63 -4.87 -9.41
C LEU A 86 -2.03 -4.76 -8.01
N CYS A 87 -0.85 -5.34 -7.79
CA CYS A 87 -0.14 -5.30 -6.52
C CYS A 87 1.32 -4.90 -6.71
N LEU A 88 1.79 -3.88 -5.97
CA LEU A 88 3.15 -3.35 -6.07
C LEU A 88 4.07 -4.02 -5.03
N ASN A 89 4.26 -5.34 -5.14
CA ASN A 89 5.06 -6.13 -4.19
C ASN A 89 6.49 -6.43 -4.65
N GLN A 90 6.84 -6.08 -5.88
CA GLN A 90 8.18 -6.34 -6.42
C GLN A 90 9.25 -5.42 -5.79
N PRO A 91 10.53 -5.81 -5.78
CA PRO A 91 11.62 -5.08 -5.12
C PRO A 91 11.68 -3.59 -5.46
N HIS A 92 11.44 -3.21 -6.71
CA HIS A 92 11.40 -1.82 -7.14
C HIS A 92 10.43 -0.98 -6.30
N PHE A 93 9.26 -1.52 -5.97
CA PHE A 93 8.20 -0.82 -5.24
C PHE A 93 8.23 -1.06 -3.72
N THR A 94 9.10 -1.94 -3.21
CA THR A 94 9.18 -2.23 -1.76
C THR A 94 10.43 -1.68 -1.09
N ARG A 95 11.29 -0.98 -1.82
CA ARG A 95 12.54 -0.39 -1.30
C ARG A 95 12.25 0.68 -0.26
N ILE A 96 13.18 0.80 0.69
CA ILE A 96 13.24 1.84 1.71
C ILE A 96 14.67 2.33 1.75
N GLU A 97 14.88 3.60 1.44
CA GLU A 97 16.19 4.24 1.40
C GLU A 97 16.21 5.45 2.33
N ILE A 98 17.31 5.64 3.05
CA ILE A 98 17.53 6.84 3.86
C ILE A 98 18.41 7.80 3.09
N LYS A 99 17.95 9.06 2.97
CA LYS A 99 18.70 10.18 2.43
C LYS A 99 18.42 11.40 3.28
N GLU A 100 19.45 12.01 3.87
CA GLU A 100 19.35 13.26 4.63
C GLU A 100 18.20 13.30 5.66
N ALA A 101 18.11 12.31 6.55
CA ALA A 101 17.04 12.18 7.55
C ALA A 101 15.61 12.02 6.95
N ARG A 102 15.50 11.62 5.70
CA ARG A 102 14.26 11.30 5.01
C ARG A 102 14.24 9.83 4.60
N LEU A 103 13.06 9.23 4.67
CA LEU A 103 12.83 7.86 4.19
C LEU A 103 12.14 7.92 2.83
N HIS A 104 12.83 7.48 1.79
CA HIS A 104 12.27 7.26 0.46
C HIS A 104 11.69 5.85 0.41
N CYS A 105 10.37 5.74 0.44
CA CYS A 105 9.65 4.47 0.57
C CYS A 105 8.85 4.19 -0.69
N GLY A 106 9.03 3.00 -1.28
CA GLY A 106 8.13 2.51 -2.30
C GLY A 106 6.74 2.17 -1.74
N ALA A 107 5.70 2.26 -2.57
CA ALA A 107 4.31 2.06 -2.15
C ALA A 107 4.02 0.64 -1.61
N GLY A 108 4.78 -0.36 -2.04
CA GLY A 108 4.68 -1.74 -1.56
C GLY A 108 5.41 -2.00 -0.23
N ALA A 109 6.26 -1.08 0.23
CA ALA A 109 7.02 -1.24 1.47
C ALA A 109 6.07 -1.44 2.66
N LYS A 110 6.42 -2.39 3.55
CA LYS A 110 5.62 -2.67 4.75
C LYS A 110 5.82 -1.54 5.76
N LEU A 111 4.73 -1.07 6.37
CA LEU A 111 4.79 -0.01 7.37
C LEU A 111 5.68 -0.36 8.57
N LYS A 112 5.63 -1.62 9.02
CA LYS A 112 6.52 -2.13 10.07
C LYS A 112 8.00 -2.05 9.68
N ASP A 113 8.35 -2.35 8.42
CA ASP A 113 9.73 -2.27 7.95
C ASP A 113 10.18 -0.81 7.86
N VAL A 114 9.29 0.12 7.47
CA VAL A 114 9.54 1.57 7.49
C VAL A 114 9.84 2.04 8.93
N ALA A 115 9.01 1.67 9.92
CA ALA A 115 9.23 2.02 11.32
C ALA A 115 10.58 1.47 11.85
N ASN A 116 10.92 0.23 11.50
CA ASN A 116 12.19 -0.38 11.90
C ASN A 116 13.41 0.28 11.25
N VAL A 117 13.32 0.68 9.97
CA VAL A 117 14.40 1.42 9.30
C VAL A 117 14.54 2.81 9.93
N ALA A 118 13.44 3.54 10.17
CA ALA A 118 13.46 4.83 10.84
C ALA A 118 14.14 4.74 12.21
N ARG A 119 13.75 3.77 13.07
CA ARG A 119 14.37 3.55 14.37
C ARG A 119 15.89 3.32 14.26
N ARG A 120 16.32 2.41 13.37
CA ARG A 120 17.76 2.10 13.18
C ARG A 120 18.57 3.31 12.72
N SER A 121 17.91 4.25 12.04
CA SER A 121 18.51 5.50 11.57
C SER A 121 18.33 6.67 12.52
N GLY A 122 17.81 6.45 13.75
CA GLY A 122 17.59 7.50 14.75
C GLY A 122 16.56 8.55 14.33
N LEU A 123 15.52 8.15 13.58
CA LEU A 123 14.49 9.02 13.04
C LEU A 123 13.13 8.74 13.70
N ALA A 124 12.74 9.60 14.64
CA ALA A 124 11.46 9.55 15.35
C ALA A 124 10.30 10.12 14.51
N GLY A 125 9.07 9.86 14.97
CA GLY A 125 7.83 10.38 14.41
C GLY A 125 7.14 9.38 13.47
N LEU A 126 7.70 8.18 13.30
CA LEU A 126 7.17 7.10 12.46
C LEU A 126 6.83 5.85 13.28
N GLU A 127 6.88 5.92 14.61
CA GLU A 127 6.67 4.81 15.55
C GLU A 127 5.25 4.22 15.43
N PHE A 128 4.25 5.06 15.16
CA PHE A 128 2.86 4.64 15.00
C PHE A 128 2.65 3.63 13.87
N LEU A 129 3.56 3.60 12.87
CA LEU A 129 3.52 2.66 11.75
C LEU A 129 3.74 1.21 12.19
N GLU A 130 4.42 0.96 13.33
CA GLU A 130 4.61 -0.38 13.90
C GLU A 130 3.25 -1.06 14.18
N GLY A 131 2.29 -0.29 14.68
CA GLY A 131 0.96 -0.78 15.02
C GLY A 131 0.01 -0.95 13.83
N ILE A 132 0.38 -0.56 12.61
CA ILE A 132 -0.52 -0.57 11.46
C ILE A 132 -0.12 -1.66 10.46
N PRO A 133 -0.93 -2.71 10.25
CA PRO A 133 -0.66 -3.68 9.21
C PRO A 133 -0.98 -3.07 7.84
N GLY A 134 -0.02 -3.13 6.91
CA GLY A 134 -0.25 -2.60 5.57
C GLY A 134 1.02 -2.24 4.84
N SER A 135 0.86 -1.61 3.69
CA SER A 135 1.92 -1.00 2.89
C SER A 135 1.80 0.52 2.87
N VAL A 136 2.88 1.19 2.48
CA VAL A 136 2.93 2.64 2.31
C VAL A 136 1.80 3.12 1.39
N GLY A 137 1.61 2.51 0.21
CA GLY A 137 0.53 2.89 -0.72
C GLY A 137 -0.87 2.74 -0.12
N GLY A 138 -1.12 1.65 0.63
CA GLY A 138 -2.38 1.47 1.37
C GLY A 138 -2.57 2.53 2.45
N ALA A 139 -1.50 2.87 3.18
CA ALA A 139 -1.53 3.91 4.20
C ALA A 139 -1.77 5.30 3.61
N LEU A 140 -1.18 5.62 2.46
CA LEU A 140 -1.43 6.85 1.72
C LEU A 140 -2.91 6.93 1.29
N ARG A 141 -3.45 5.86 0.67
CA ARG A 141 -4.85 5.81 0.21
C ARG A 141 -5.86 6.07 1.33
N MET A 142 -5.55 5.59 2.54
CA MET A 142 -6.43 5.67 3.70
C MET A 142 -6.06 6.80 4.66
N ASN A 143 -5.02 7.59 4.40
CA ASN A 143 -4.41 8.45 5.42
C ASN A 143 -4.37 7.71 6.77
N ALA A 144 -3.70 6.55 6.76
CA ALA A 144 -3.71 5.66 7.92
C ALA A 144 -3.10 6.34 9.14
N GLY A 145 -3.77 6.25 10.26
CA GLY A 145 -3.33 6.83 11.52
C GLY A 145 -3.67 5.93 12.69
N ALA A 146 -2.82 5.99 13.71
CA ALA A 146 -2.97 5.30 14.98
C ALA A 146 -2.12 5.98 16.06
N TYR A 147 -2.52 5.87 17.31
CA TYR A 147 -1.69 6.28 18.47
C TYR A 147 -1.23 7.74 18.42
N GLY A 148 -2.07 8.64 17.88
CA GLY A 148 -1.78 10.07 17.79
C GLY A 148 -0.93 10.50 16.59
N GLY A 149 -0.62 9.61 15.63
CA GLY A 149 0.06 9.93 14.38
C GLY A 149 -0.77 9.58 13.16
N ALA A 150 -0.60 10.33 12.07
CA ALA A 150 -1.22 10.04 10.79
C ALA A 150 -0.20 10.13 9.64
N MET A 151 -0.43 9.34 8.57
CA MET A 151 0.51 9.19 7.46
C MET A 151 0.86 10.53 6.82
N PHE A 152 -0.15 11.37 6.50
CA PHE A 152 0.07 12.65 5.82
C PHE A 152 0.74 13.73 6.68
N GLU A 153 0.84 13.57 7.99
CA GLU A 153 1.63 14.44 8.88
C GLU A 153 3.15 14.23 8.68
N ARG A 154 3.53 13.11 8.08
CA ARG A 154 4.94 12.72 7.88
C ARG A 154 5.38 12.71 6.43
N VAL A 155 4.45 12.78 5.48
CA VAL A 155 4.75 12.85 4.04
C VAL A 155 5.26 14.24 3.68
N GLU A 156 6.36 14.31 2.91
CA GLU A 156 6.86 15.54 2.28
C GLU A 156 6.47 15.60 0.80
N SER A 157 6.63 14.48 0.09
CA SER A 157 6.26 14.37 -1.32
C SER A 157 5.76 12.97 -1.64
N LEU A 158 5.04 12.88 -2.74
CA LEU A 158 4.44 11.67 -3.27
C LEU A 158 4.94 11.44 -4.69
N ARG A 159 5.28 10.18 -5.01
CA ARG A 159 5.43 9.71 -6.37
C ARG A 159 4.21 8.89 -6.74
N PHE A 160 3.59 9.19 -7.87
CA PHE A 160 2.38 8.52 -8.33
C PHE A 160 2.42 8.29 -9.85
N MET A 161 1.53 7.44 -10.34
CA MET A 161 1.25 7.24 -11.75
C MET A 161 -0.24 7.47 -11.99
N ASP A 162 -0.59 8.22 -13.01
CA ASP A 162 -1.97 8.35 -13.47
C ASP A 162 -2.41 7.09 -14.26
N PHE A 163 -3.69 6.97 -14.57
CA PHE A 163 -4.17 5.84 -15.36
C PHE A 163 -3.81 5.91 -16.85
N ALA A 164 -3.19 7.01 -17.30
CA ALA A 164 -2.57 7.09 -18.62
C ALA A 164 -1.16 6.48 -18.65
N GLY A 165 -0.58 6.17 -17.48
CA GLY A 165 0.75 5.56 -17.33
C GLY A 165 1.87 6.60 -17.17
N GLN A 166 1.53 7.86 -16.84
CA GLN A 166 2.51 8.92 -16.63
C GLN A 166 2.88 9.00 -15.13
N ALA A 167 4.16 8.80 -14.82
CA ALA A 167 4.69 8.92 -13.47
C ALA A 167 5.09 10.37 -13.17
N GLN A 168 4.74 10.87 -11.98
CA GLN A 168 5.02 12.23 -11.55
C GLN A 168 5.31 12.26 -10.04
N ASP A 169 6.01 13.32 -9.62
CA ASP A 169 6.22 13.66 -8.22
C ASP A 169 5.44 14.93 -7.86
N VAL A 170 4.86 14.97 -6.66
CA VAL A 170 4.08 16.11 -6.18
C VAL A 170 4.38 16.38 -4.70
N PRO A 171 4.52 17.65 -4.28
CA PRO A 171 4.63 17.98 -2.87
C PRO A 171 3.30 17.65 -2.14
N VAL A 172 3.40 17.22 -0.89
CA VAL A 172 2.22 16.84 -0.09
C VAL A 172 1.19 17.97 0.02
N ALA A 173 1.62 19.23 0.01
CA ALA A 173 0.74 20.38 0.08
C ALA A 173 -0.28 20.49 -1.07
N SER A 174 0.00 19.81 -2.21
CA SER A 174 -0.90 19.77 -3.36
C SER A 174 -1.95 18.64 -3.27
N VAL A 175 -1.92 17.82 -2.22
CA VAL A 175 -2.77 16.63 -2.09
C VAL A 175 -3.63 16.72 -0.83
N ALA A 176 -4.94 16.81 -1.01
CA ALA A 176 -5.87 16.80 0.11
C ALA A 176 -6.03 15.39 0.70
N ALA A 177 -5.84 15.30 2.02
CA ALA A 177 -6.08 14.07 2.78
C ALA A 177 -6.99 14.37 3.98
N HIS A 178 -7.88 13.44 4.27
CA HIS A 178 -8.85 13.53 5.36
C HIS A 178 -8.79 12.27 6.24
N TYR A 179 -9.51 12.26 7.33
CA TYR A 179 -9.63 11.07 8.18
C TYR A 179 -10.11 9.86 7.36
N ARG A 180 -9.30 8.82 7.32
CA ARG A 180 -9.55 7.56 6.58
C ARG A 180 -9.82 7.77 5.08
N SER A 181 -9.26 8.82 4.47
CA SER A 181 -9.47 9.09 3.04
C SER A 181 -8.38 9.98 2.44
N CYS A 182 -7.87 9.58 1.29
CA CYS A 182 -7.14 10.46 0.37
C CYS A 182 -7.76 10.29 -1.02
N PRO A 183 -8.65 11.21 -1.45
CA PRO A 183 -9.38 11.11 -2.73
C PRO A 183 -8.45 11.07 -3.94
N PHE A 184 -7.28 11.69 -3.87
CA PHE A 184 -6.27 11.70 -4.92
C PHE A 184 -5.97 10.29 -5.46
N PHE A 185 -5.85 9.30 -4.57
CA PHE A 185 -5.60 7.91 -4.95
C PHE A 185 -6.86 7.12 -5.38
N LYS A 186 -7.97 7.79 -5.74
CA LYS A 186 -9.07 7.18 -6.51
C LYS A 186 -8.78 7.15 -8.00
N THR A 187 -7.96 8.10 -8.47
CA THR A 187 -7.63 8.33 -9.88
C THR A 187 -6.14 8.20 -10.18
N HIS A 188 -5.31 7.94 -9.16
CA HIS A 188 -3.87 7.80 -9.28
C HIS A 188 -3.37 6.61 -8.47
N ILE A 189 -2.28 6.01 -8.89
CA ILE A 189 -1.61 4.88 -8.23
C ILE A 189 -0.40 5.42 -7.47
N ALA A 190 -0.35 5.22 -6.15
CA ALA A 190 0.84 5.54 -5.37
C ALA A 190 2.00 4.65 -5.78
N LEU A 191 3.13 5.23 -6.14
CA LEU A 191 4.40 4.54 -6.41
C LEU A 191 5.34 4.61 -5.22
N GLY A 192 5.25 5.69 -4.43
CA GLY A 192 6.08 5.89 -3.25
C GLY A 192 5.80 7.21 -2.55
N ALA A 193 6.53 7.43 -1.47
CA ALA A 193 6.51 8.67 -0.71
C ALA A 193 7.88 8.95 -0.09
N VAL A 194 8.17 10.23 0.11
CA VAL A 194 9.24 10.70 0.98
C VAL A 194 8.63 11.03 2.34
N LEU A 195 9.11 10.36 3.39
CA LEU A 195 8.64 10.55 4.76
C LEU A 195 9.70 11.27 5.58
N ARG A 196 9.27 12.24 6.38
CA ARG A 196 10.12 13.02 7.27
C ARG A 196 10.18 12.38 8.66
N GLY A 197 11.40 12.07 9.12
CA GLY A 197 11.70 11.75 10.51
C GLY A 197 12.34 12.93 11.23
N VAL A 198 12.41 12.85 12.55
CA VAL A 198 13.10 13.83 13.43
C VAL A 198 14.22 13.08 14.15
N PRO A 199 15.47 13.59 14.14
CA PRO A 199 16.57 12.94 14.84
C PRO A 199 16.25 12.70 16.32
N ALA A 200 16.44 11.48 16.80
CA ALA A 200 16.22 11.10 18.21
C ALA A 200 17.02 9.83 18.55
N ASP A 201 17.15 9.58 19.86
CA ASP A 201 17.79 8.36 20.37
C ASP A 201 17.00 7.11 19.92
N PRO A 202 17.63 6.13 19.27
CA PRO A 202 16.99 4.87 18.89
C PRO A 202 16.33 4.12 20.04
N ALA A 203 16.83 4.25 21.28
CA ALA A 203 16.23 3.63 22.46
C ALA A 203 14.86 4.26 22.80
N VAL A 204 14.74 5.57 22.70
CA VAL A 204 13.47 6.30 22.88
C VAL A 204 12.47 5.92 21.81
N ILE A 205 12.93 5.82 20.55
CA ILE A 205 12.09 5.39 19.43
C ILE A 205 11.59 3.96 19.67
N GLN A 206 12.48 3.05 20.10
CA GLN A 206 12.10 1.67 20.40
C GLN A 206 11.05 1.59 21.49
N GLN A 207 11.20 2.35 22.58
CA GLN A 207 10.20 2.40 23.65
C GLN A 207 8.82 2.79 23.11
N ARG A 208 8.72 3.85 22.31
CA ARG A 208 7.47 4.30 21.69
C ARG A 208 6.87 3.25 20.74
N MET A 209 7.71 2.55 19.97
CA MET A 209 7.25 1.44 19.13
C MET A 209 6.66 0.29 19.96
N ASN A 210 7.27 -0.03 21.09
CA ASN A 210 6.75 -1.04 22.02
C ASN A 210 5.37 -0.63 22.57
N GLU A 211 5.23 0.62 23.01
CA GLU A 211 3.94 1.17 23.45
C GLU A 211 2.84 1.09 22.38
N CYS A 212 3.18 1.40 21.12
CA CYS A 212 2.25 1.25 19.99
C CYS A 212 1.85 -0.21 19.78
N SER A 213 2.81 -1.13 19.87
CA SER A 213 2.58 -2.57 19.75
C SER A 213 1.71 -3.11 20.88
N GLU A 214 1.99 -2.73 22.13
CA GLU A 214 1.22 -3.13 23.33
C GLU A 214 -0.23 -2.63 23.24
N LYS A 215 -0.45 -1.34 22.91
CA LYS A 215 -1.78 -0.78 22.70
C LYS A 215 -2.56 -1.53 21.61
N ARG A 216 -1.88 -1.93 20.54
CA ARG A 216 -2.51 -2.74 19.51
C ARG A 216 -2.98 -4.08 20.05
N TRP A 217 -2.09 -4.83 20.70
CA TRP A 217 -2.38 -6.20 21.12
C TRP A 217 -3.30 -6.28 22.34
N SER A 218 -3.44 -5.21 23.11
CA SER A 218 -4.45 -5.10 24.17
C SER A 218 -5.85 -4.79 23.64
N ALA A 219 -5.95 -4.06 22.51
CA ALA A 219 -7.23 -3.59 21.98
C ALA A 219 -7.76 -4.41 20.79
N GLN A 220 -6.91 -5.23 20.13
CA GLN A 220 -7.31 -5.94 18.92
C GLN A 220 -7.11 -7.46 19.06
N PRO A 221 -7.99 -8.28 18.46
CA PRO A 221 -7.85 -9.72 18.47
C PRO A 221 -6.58 -10.16 17.71
N LYS A 222 -5.93 -11.21 18.21
CA LYS A 222 -4.75 -11.82 17.56
C LYS A 222 -5.11 -12.61 16.29
N ALA A 223 -6.39 -12.95 16.11
CA ALA A 223 -6.87 -13.66 14.93
C ALA A 223 -6.76 -12.78 13.66
N PRO A 224 -6.67 -13.41 12.46
CA PRO A 224 -6.74 -12.71 11.20
C PRO A 224 -7.99 -11.82 11.11
N SER A 225 -7.81 -10.55 10.70
CA SER A 225 -8.91 -9.59 10.61
C SER A 225 -8.76 -8.70 9.39
N ALA A 226 -9.83 -8.00 9.02
CA ALA A 226 -9.84 -6.98 7.95
C ALA A 226 -9.74 -5.55 8.50
N GLY A 227 -9.31 -5.37 9.75
CA GLY A 227 -9.27 -4.07 10.42
C GLY A 227 -10.65 -3.61 10.90
N CYS A 228 -10.78 -2.29 11.17
CA CYS A 228 -12.05 -1.72 11.62
C CYS A 228 -13.07 -1.64 10.47
N ALA A 229 -14.25 -2.23 10.65
CA ALA A 229 -15.33 -2.18 9.67
C ALA A 229 -16.02 -0.80 9.60
N PHE A 230 -15.93 -0.01 10.67
CA PHE A 230 -16.59 1.29 10.79
C PHE A 230 -15.57 2.41 11.01
N LYS A 231 -15.91 3.62 10.57
CA LYS A 231 -15.22 4.84 10.97
C LYS A 231 -15.63 5.26 12.37
N ASN A 232 -14.69 5.83 13.14
CA ASN A 232 -15.06 6.43 14.41
C ASN A 232 -16.00 7.63 14.18
N PRO A 233 -17.00 7.85 15.08
CA PRO A 233 -17.79 9.06 15.06
C PRO A 233 -16.93 10.31 15.23
N ALA A 234 -17.35 11.44 14.67
CA ALA A 234 -16.60 12.71 14.74
C ALA A 234 -16.34 13.20 16.18
N ALA A 235 -17.16 12.79 17.13
CA ALA A 235 -17.05 13.15 18.55
C ALA A 235 -16.00 12.32 19.34
N ILE A 236 -15.46 11.26 18.74
CA ILE A 236 -14.49 10.38 19.41
C ILE A 236 -13.21 10.38 18.58
N PRO A 237 -12.12 11.00 19.04
CA PRO A 237 -10.81 10.93 18.38
C PRO A 237 -10.33 9.47 18.22
N ALA A 238 -9.61 9.21 17.15
CA ALA A 238 -9.03 7.88 16.88
C ALA A 238 -7.90 7.57 17.85
#